data_19798d19fa1dd55fa28bf763970481f4
#
_entry.id   19798d19fa1dd55fa28bf763970481f4
#
_cell.length_a   1.000
_cell.length_b   1.000
_cell.length_c   1.000
_cell.angle_alpha   90.00
_cell.angle_beta   90.00
_cell.angle_gamma   90.00
#
_symmetry.space_group_name_H-M   'P 1'
#
loop_
_entity.id
_entity.type
_entity.pdbx_description
1 polymer ?
#
loop_
_entity_poly.entity_id
_entity_poly.type
_entity_poly.pdbx_seq_one_letter_code
_entity_poly.pdbx_strand_id
1 'polypeptide(L)'
;ALFGNIRGSEIKNITVYGIEGVQNSSGIIGRVETSNVGTSIINCINYMDVKSNDNSAGIVGASNEKTMKIINCINNGDIEGGNYGLSGILGHYKAPRR
;
A
#
# COMPACT_ATOMS: atom_id res chain seq x y z
N ALA A 1 8.57 0.90 2.87
CA ALA A 1 7.32 0.50 3.51
C ALA A 1 7.57 -0.09 4.89
N LEU A 2 6.64 0.10 5.78
CA LEU A 2 6.73 -0.50 7.12
C LEU A 2 6.62 -2.03 7.03
N PHE A 3 5.71 -2.51 6.16
CA PHE A 3 5.56 -3.94 5.88
C PHE A 3 5.88 -4.18 4.40
N GLY A 4 6.81 -5.08 4.13
CA GLY A 4 7.17 -5.41 2.75
C GLY A 4 6.06 -6.17 2.03
N ASN A 5 5.64 -7.30 2.57
CA ASN A 5 4.55 -8.12 2.06
C ASN A 5 3.67 -8.59 3.20
N ILE A 6 2.37 -8.61 2.98
CA ILE A 6 1.41 -9.16 3.93
C ILE A 6 0.42 -10.08 3.22
N ARG A 7 -0.19 -10.97 3.98
CA ARG A 7 -1.16 -11.93 3.47
C ARG A 7 -2.15 -12.28 4.58
N GLY A 8 -3.45 -12.18 4.28
CA GLY A 8 -4.49 -12.57 5.21
C GLY A 8 -4.39 -11.88 6.56
N SER A 9 -4.11 -10.59 6.56
CA SER A 9 -3.75 -9.86 7.77
C SER A 9 -4.69 -8.70 8.04
N GLU A 10 -4.67 -8.24 9.29
CA GLU A 10 -5.35 -7.01 9.67
C GLU A 10 -4.32 -6.01 10.17
N ILE A 11 -4.28 -4.86 9.52
CA ILE A 11 -3.37 -3.76 9.87
C ILE A 11 -4.24 -2.58 10.26
N LYS A 12 -4.06 -2.05 11.46
CA LYS A 12 -4.88 -0.92 11.87
C LYS A 12 -4.18 0.02 12.84
N ASN A 13 -4.62 1.26 12.85
CA ASN A 13 -4.17 2.30 13.77
C ASN A 13 -2.67 2.58 13.66
N ILE A 14 -2.15 2.60 12.42
CA ILE A 14 -0.73 2.83 12.14
C ILE A 14 -0.57 4.21 11.53
N THR A 15 0.41 4.96 12.02
CA THR A 15 0.82 6.24 11.45
C THR A 15 2.31 6.17 11.13
N VAL A 16 2.71 6.53 9.91
CA VAL A 16 4.11 6.47 9.49
C VAL A 16 4.60 7.83 9.01
N TYR A 17 5.88 8.09 9.24
CA TYR A 17 6.58 9.31 8.85
C TYR A 17 7.91 8.94 8.19
N GLY A 18 8.44 9.81 7.34
CA GLY A 18 9.76 9.62 6.76
C GLY A 18 9.78 9.78 5.25
N ILE A 19 10.81 9.21 4.62
CA ILE A 19 10.98 9.22 3.17
C ILE A 19 11.26 7.80 2.71
N GLU A 20 10.54 7.36 1.69
CA GLU A 20 10.71 6.05 1.07
C GLU A 20 11.10 6.24 -0.39
N GLY A 21 12.06 5.48 -0.89
CA GLY A 21 12.53 5.68 -2.25
C GLY A 21 12.98 4.40 -2.94
N VAL A 22 12.18 3.33 -2.89
CA VAL A 22 12.50 2.06 -3.54
C VAL A 22 11.35 1.58 -4.40
N GLN A 23 11.63 0.59 -5.23
CA GLN A 23 10.67 -0.02 -6.12
C GLN A 23 9.51 -0.64 -5.34
N ASN A 24 8.29 -0.52 -5.84
CA ASN A 24 7.07 -0.98 -5.18
C ASN A 24 6.90 -0.36 -3.80
N SER A 25 7.27 0.89 -3.66
CA SER A 25 7.24 1.55 -2.37
C SER A 25 5.86 2.05 -2.00
N SER A 26 5.61 2.05 -0.70
CA SER A 26 4.48 2.75 -0.14
C SER A 26 4.84 3.22 1.27
N GLY A 27 3.95 4.01 1.87
CA GLY A 27 4.17 4.45 3.23
C GLY A 27 4.06 3.30 4.21
N ILE A 28 3.10 2.41 4.04
CA ILE A 28 2.80 1.38 5.01
C ILE A 28 3.05 -0.03 4.48
N ILE A 29 2.48 -0.41 3.36
CA ILE A 29 2.54 -1.79 2.86
C ILE A 29 3.06 -1.80 1.43
N GLY A 30 4.13 -2.55 1.18
CA GLY A 30 4.67 -2.70 -0.16
C GLY A 30 3.73 -3.49 -1.06
N ARG A 31 3.28 -4.65 -0.59
CA ARG A 31 2.41 -5.53 -1.37
C ARG A 31 1.48 -6.35 -0.48
N VAL A 32 0.25 -6.51 -0.92
CA VAL A 32 -0.73 -7.41 -0.31
C VAL A 32 -0.89 -8.63 -1.21
N GLU A 33 -0.56 -9.80 -0.69
CA GLU A 33 -0.60 -11.06 -1.41
C GLU A 33 -1.96 -11.73 -1.31
N THR A 34 -2.30 -12.57 -2.27
CA THR A 34 -3.55 -13.33 -2.30
C THR A 34 -3.64 -14.27 -1.11
N SER A 35 -4.81 -14.33 -0.48
CA SER A 35 -5.07 -15.19 0.66
C SER A 35 -6.48 -15.77 0.60
N ASN A 36 -6.77 -16.71 1.50
CA ASN A 36 -8.09 -17.32 1.61
C ASN A 36 -9.04 -16.54 2.52
N VAL A 37 -8.50 -15.66 3.36
CA VAL A 37 -9.28 -14.96 4.38
C VAL A 37 -9.41 -13.47 4.14
N GLY A 38 -8.64 -12.93 3.20
CA GLY A 38 -8.66 -11.50 2.92
C GLY A 38 -7.76 -10.70 3.85
N THR A 39 -7.61 -9.43 3.54
CA THR A 39 -6.77 -8.50 4.30
C THR A 39 -7.53 -7.20 4.54
N SER A 40 -7.40 -6.66 5.74
CA SER A 40 -8.03 -5.39 6.11
C SER A 40 -6.98 -4.38 6.56
N ILE A 41 -7.12 -3.15 6.10
CA ILE A 41 -6.24 -2.04 6.46
C ILE A 41 -7.14 -0.90 6.93
N ILE A 42 -7.06 -0.58 8.22
CA ILE A 42 -8.05 0.28 8.87
C ILE A 42 -7.35 1.38 9.68
N ASN A 43 -7.83 2.60 9.54
CA ASN A 43 -7.37 3.75 10.32
C ASN A 43 -5.86 3.96 10.25
N CYS A 44 -5.30 3.87 9.06
CA CYS A 44 -3.87 4.06 8.84
C CYS A 44 -3.62 5.42 8.19
N ILE A 45 -2.55 6.08 8.60
CA ILE A 45 -2.20 7.41 8.11
C ILE A 45 -0.75 7.40 7.66
N ASN A 46 -0.50 7.87 6.45
CA ASN A 46 0.85 8.05 5.94
C ASN A 46 1.21 9.52 5.86
N TYR A 47 2.28 9.90 6.53
CA TYR A 47 2.95 11.21 6.37
C TYR A 47 4.28 11.06 5.64
N MET A 48 4.63 9.85 5.22
CA MET A 48 5.89 9.57 4.54
C MET A 48 5.81 10.02 3.08
N ASP A 49 6.82 10.75 2.63
CA ASP A 49 6.96 11.05 1.20
C ASP A 49 7.47 9.79 0.50
N VAL A 50 6.76 9.35 -0.51
CA VAL A 50 7.07 8.10 -1.21
C VAL A 50 7.56 8.41 -2.62
N LYS A 51 8.69 7.82 -2.97
CA LYS A 51 9.29 8.00 -4.28
C LYS A 51 9.75 6.64 -4.80
N SER A 52 9.27 6.24 -5.96
CA SER A 52 9.52 4.91 -6.48
C SER A 52 9.52 4.92 -8.01
N ASN A 53 10.22 3.97 -8.60
CA ASN A 53 10.25 3.82 -10.06
C ASN A 53 9.02 3.08 -10.59
N ASP A 54 8.43 2.19 -9.82
CA ASP A 54 7.30 1.38 -10.29
C ASP A 54 6.00 1.79 -9.63
N ASN A 55 5.54 1.04 -8.62
CA ASN A 55 4.29 1.33 -7.94
C ASN A 55 4.55 2.24 -6.75
N SER A 56 3.80 3.32 -6.65
CA SER A 56 3.96 4.27 -5.54
C SER A 56 2.60 4.59 -4.95
N ALA A 57 2.51 4.54 -3.63
CA ALA A 57 1.27 4.89 -2.94
C ALA A 57 1.56 5.29 -1.49
N GLY A 58 0.60 5.94 -0.87
CA GLY A 58 0.72 6.29 0.54
C GLY A 58 0.48 5.09 1.44
N ILE A 59 -0.45 4.21 1.09
CA ILE A 59 -0.86 3.11 1.95
C ILE A 59 -0.39 1.76 1.41
N VAL A 60 -0.81 1.36 0.21
CA VAL A 60 -0.46 0.06 -0.38
C VAL A 60 0.16 0.27 -1.75
N GLY A 61 1.38 -0.20 -1.95
CA GLY A 61 2.06 -0.08 -3.23
C GLY A 61 1.44 -0.95 -4.32
N ALA A 62 1.18 -2.20 -4.02
CA ALA A 62 0.59 -3.14 -4.96
C ALA A 62 -0.24 -4.19 -4.26
N SER A 63 -1.24 -4.74 -4.94
CA SER A 63 -2.07 -5.80 -4.40
C SER A 63 -2.59 -6.71 -5.49
N ASN A 64 -2.59 -8.01 -5.22
CA ASN A 64 -3.37 -8.99 -5.97
C ASN A 64 -4.37 -9.71 -5.07
N GLU A 65 -4.63 -9.18 -3.90
CA GLU A 65 -5.65 -9.74 -3.01
C GLU A 65 -7.05 -9.39 -3.52
N LYS A 66 -7.86 -10.40 -3.71
CA LYS A 66 -9.22 -10.29 -4.20
C LYS A 66 -10.15 -9.69 -3.14
N THR A 67 -9.97 -10.07 -1.88
CA THR A 67 -10.77 -9.59 -0.76
C THR A 67 -9.92 -8.69 0.12
N MET A 68 -9.94 -7.41 -0.18
CA MET A 68 -9.18 -6.42 0.55
C MET A 68 -10.08 -5.26 0.94
N LYS A 69 -9.96 -4.82 2.19
CA LYS A 69 -10.67 -3.64 2.70
C LYS A 69 -9.67 -2.58 3.11
N ILE A 70 -9.88 -1.38 2.64
CA ILE A 70 -9.10 -0.21 3.07
C ILE A 70 -10.12 0.79 3.60
N ILE A 71 -10.11 1.02 4.90
CA ILE A 71 -11.14 1.82 5.58
C ILE A 71 -10.49 2.91 6.40
N ASN A 72 -10.96 4.14 6.25
CA ASN A 72 -10.50 5.30 7.02
C ASN A 72 -8.98 5.47 6.96
N CYS A 73 -8.39 5.27 5.79
CA CYS A 73 -6.97 5.48 5.58
C CYS A 73 -6.72 6.82 4.90
N ILE A 74 -5.66 7.50 5.30
CA ILE A 74 -5.36 8.84 4.84
C ILE A 74 -3.92 8.88 4.36
N ASN A 75 -3.70 9.50 3.20
CA ASN A 75 -2.37 9.82 2.75
C ASN A 75 -2.16 11.34 2.80
N ASN A 76 -1.19 11.77 3.59
CA ASN A 76 -0.75 13.17 3.70
C ASN A 76 0.67 13.36 3.17
N GLY A 77 1.32 12.30 2.71
CA GLY A 77 2.64 12.39 2.12
C GLY A 77 2.59 12.68 0.62
N ASP A 78 3.69 13.16 0.07
CA ASP A 78 3.84 13.36 -1.37
C ASP A 78 4.25 12.05 -2.03
N ILE A 79 3.55 11.68 -3.10
CA ILE A 79 3.80 10.43 -3.81
C ILE A 79 4.37 10.76 -5.19
N GLU A 80 5.52 10.20 -5.52
CA GLU A 80 6.23 10.53 -6.74
C GLU A 80 6.76 9.28 -7.43
N GLY A 81 6.78 9.30 -8.77
CA GLY A 81 7.26 8.18 -9.58
C GLY A 81 6.12 7.30 -10.03
N GLY A 82 6.33 5.98 -10.05
CA GLY A 82 5.26 5.05 -10.34
C GLY A 82 4.97 4.81 -11.82
N ASN A 83 5.84 4.11 -12.52
CA ASN A 83 5.63 3.79 -13.93
C ASN A 83 4.39 2.93 -14.16
N TYR A 84 4.01 2.10 -13.19
CA TYR A 84 2.88 1.18 -13.30
C TYR A 84 1.68 1.57 -12.46
N GLY A 85 1.90 2.30 -11.39
CA GLY A 85 0.80 2.75 -10.56
C GLY A 85 1.24 3.85 -9.61
N LEU A 86 0.51 4.95 -9.63
CA LEU A 86 0.78 6.11 -8.78
C LEU A 86 -0.53 6.53 -8.14
N SER A 87 -0.59 6.56 -6.81
CA SER A 87 -1.83 6.87 -6.10
C SER A 87 -1.56 7.29 -4.67
N GLY A 88 -2.51 7.99 -4.08
CA GLY A 88 -2.44 8.33 -2.67
C GLY A 88 -2.63 7.11 -1.77
N ILE A 89 -3.44 6.15 -2.15
CA ILE A 89 -3.82 5.02 -1.29
C ILE A 89 -3.30 3.68 -1.84
N LEU A 90 -3.74 3.26 -3.02
CA LEU A 90 -3.37 1.98 -3.62
C LEU A 90 -2.74 2.22 -4.98
N GLY A 91 -1.48 1.85 -5.16
CA GLY A 91 -0.74 2.13 -6.38
C GLY A 91 -1.14 1.26 -7.55
N HIS A 92 -1.22 -0.05 -7.33
CA HIS A 92 -1.52 -1.00 -8.40
C HIS A 92 -2.32 -2.17 -7.85
N TYR A 93 -3.39 -2.52 -8.55
CA TYR A 93 -4.19 -3.69 -8.21
C TYR A 93 -4.34 -4.59 -9.42
N LYS A 94 -4.09 -5.88 -9.21
CA LYS A 94 -4.26 -6.90 -10.24
C LYS A 94 -5.15 -8.00 -9.70
N ALA A 95 -6.38 -8.06 -10.19
CA ALA A 95 -7.31 -9.10 -9.78
C ALA A 95 -6.84 -10.47 -10.26
N PRO A 96 -6.98 -11.54 -9.45
CA PRO A 96 -6.67 -12.89 -9.87
C PRO A 96 -7.54 -13.31 -11.07
N ARG A 97 -6.95 -14.06 -11.98
CA ARG A 97 -7.70 -14.64 -13.10
C ARG A 97 -8.39 -15.92 -12.64
N ARG A 98 -9.47 -16.19 -13.29
CA ARG A 98 -10.18 -17.44 -13.09
C ARG A 98 -9.80 -18.44 -14.16
#